data_e2a53457b4db2452ec0a724211895b0f
#
_entry.id   e2a53457b4db2452ec0a724211895b0f
#
_cell.length_a   1.000
_cell.length_b   1.000
_cell.length_c   1.000
_cell.angle_alpha   90.00
_cell.angle_beta   90.00
_cell.angle_gamma   90.00
#
_symmetry.space_group_name_H-M   'P 1'
#
loop_
_entity.id
_entity.type
_entity.pdbx_description
1 polymer ?
#
loop_
_entity_poly.entity_id
_entity_poly.type
_entity_poly.pdbx_seq_one_letter_code
_entity_poly.pdbx_strand_id
1 'polypeptide(L)'
;MAKARAEPGKLTWACAPSVPFLAFTAFLRGTGLDLIYVPYRNPIAALPDLAEGRVDLAFLPLAPLIGPAQAGKLRLVAVASDDRAPLAPDVPTGRQAGFPSLSLFGGHGLFAPKEMPEPLRARIAGDLRAILADAEVARRLTAMGYIPRTESTAEFAAILDRERVHWTEVARVYGAKPSQ
;
A
#
# COMPACT_ATOMS: atom_id res chain seq x y z
N MET A 1 -4.72 -3.14 18.70
CA MET A 1 -4.28 -4.49 19.11
C MET A 1 -5.01 -4.99 20.35
N ALA A 2 -4.96 -4.30 21.51
CA ALA A 2 -5.61 -4.78 22.74
C ALA A 2 -7.11 -5.04 22.55
N LYS A 3 -7.87 -4.08 22.00
CA LYS A 3 -9.30 -4.26 21.72
C LYS A 3 -9.58 -5.45 20.78
N ALA A 4 -8.79 -5.61 19.70
CA ALA A 4 -8.96 -6.72 18.76
C ALA A 4 -8.70 -8.10 19.39
N ARG A 5 -7.79 -8.18 20.37
CA ARG A 5 -7.56 -9.42 21.13
C ARG A 5 -8.65 -9.70 22.17
N ALA A 6 -9.21 -8.64 22.77
CA ALA A 6 -10.29 -8.77 23.76
C ALA A 6 -11.62 -9.13 23.12
N GLU A 7 -11.82 -8.79 21.87
CA GLU A 7 -13.09 -8.96 21.15
C GLU A 7 -12.87 -9.62 19.78
N PRO A 8 -12.43 -10.92 19.74
CA PRO A 8 -12.21 -11.61 18.48
C PRO A 8 -13.50 -11.71 17.67
N GLY A 9 -13.39 -11.52 16.35
CA GLY A 9 -14.51 -11.58 15.41
C GLY A 9 -15.54 -10.45 15.55
N LYS A 10 -15.26 -9.37 16.31
CA LYS A 10 -16.20 -8.24 16.43
C LYS A 10 -15.76 -7.00 15.66
N LEU A 11 -14.46 -6.75 15.55
CA LEU A 11 -13.95 -5.60 14.83
C LEU A 11 -13.97 -5.87 13.33
N THR A 12 -14.23 -4.81 12.57
CA THR A 12 -14.32 -4.83 11.11
C THR A 12 -13.12 -4.15 10.46
N TRP A 13 -12.77 -4.59 9.25
CA TRP A 13 -11.74 -3.95 8.47
C TRP A 13 -12.03 -3.93 6.97
N ALA A 14 -11.46 -2.95 6.26
CA ALA A 14 -11.63 -2.76 4.82
C ALA A 14 -10.31 -2.48 4.12
N CYS A 15 -10.18 -2.92 2.87
CA CYS A 15 -9.07 -2.57 1.97
C CYS A 15 -9.44 -2.84 0.51
N ALA A 16 -8.52 -2.55 -0.43
CA ALA A 16 -8.63 -3.00 -1.81
C ALA A 16 -8.49 -4.53 -1.90
N PRO A 17 -9.29 -5.23 -2.73
CA PRO A 17 -9.20 -6.69 -2.92
C PRO A 17 -8.03 -7.07 -3.85
N SER A 18 -6.82 -6.78 -3.43
CA SER A 18 -5.56 -6.96 -4.17
C SER A 18 -4.42 -7.27 -3.19
N VAL A 19 -3.16 -6.94 -3.53
CA VAL A 19 -2.00 -7.14 -2.64
C VAL A 19 -2.21 -6.58 -1.22
N PRO A 20 -2.82 -5.39 -0.99
CA PRO A 20 -3.17 -4.94 0.36
C PRO A 20 -4.02 -5.92 1.17
N PHE A 21 -4.96 -6.62 0.52
CA PHE A 21 -5.76 -7.66 1.20
C PHE A 21 -4.90 -8.84 1.64
N LEU A 22 -3.97 -9.31 0.79
CA LEU A 22 -3.04 -10.38 1.13
C LEU A 22 -2.13 -9.98 2.30
N ALA A 23 -1.56 -8.77 2.23
CA ALA A 23 -0.69 -8.23 3.27
C ALA A 23 -1.40 -8.16 4.63
N PHE A 24 -2.60 -7.59 4.64
CA PHE A 24 -3.35 -7.44 5.89
C PHE A 24 -3.87 -8.78 6.43
N THR A 25 -4.28 -9.70 5.55
CA THR A 25 -4.65 -11.08 5.94
C THR A 25 -3.45 -11.82 6.54
N ALA A 26 -2.28 -11.71 5.94
CA ALA A 26 -1.05 -12.28 6.48
C ALA A 26 -0.71 -11.70 7.86
N PHE A 27 -0.85 -10.38 8.02
CA PHE A 27 -0.69 -9.70 9.30
C PHE A 27 -1.67 -10.20 10.36
N LEU A 28 -2.97 -10.29 10.05
CA LEU A 28 -3.98 -10.78 11.00
C LEU A 28 -3.65 -12.20 11.47
N ARG A 29 -3.34 -13.10 10.54
CA ARG A 29 -2.98 -14.48 10.87
C ARG A 29 -1.68 -14.57 11.66
N GLY A 30 -0.66 -13.83 11.27
CA GLY A 30 0.63 -13.81 11.97
C GLY A 30 0.57 -13.24 13.38
N THR A 31 -0.45 -12.41 13.68
CA THR A 31 -0.68 -11.80 15.00
C THR A 31 -1.77 -12.51 15.80
N GLY A 32 -2.46 -13.51 15.22
CA GLY A 32 -3.57 -14.21 15.85
C GLY A 32 -4.81 -13.32 16.07
N LEU A 33 -4.97 -12.28 15.24
CA LEU A 33 -6.12 -11.38 15.32
C LEU A 33 -7.24 -11.88 14.40
N ASP A 34 -8.46 -11.86 14.93
CA ASP A 34 -9.67 -12.19 14.21
C ASP A 34 -10.52 -10.93 14.01
N LEU A 35 -10.62 -10.48 12.74
CA LEU A 35 -11.40 -9.31 12.32
C LEU A 35 -12.26 -9.67 11.10
N ILE A 36 -13.45 -9.08 11.01
CA ILE A 36 -14.38 -9.29 9.91
C ILE A 36 -14.01 -8.39 8.73
N TYR A 37 -13.78 -8.98 7.56
CA TYR A 37 -13.55 -8.22 6.33
C TYR A 37 -14.87 -7.67 5.77
N VAL A 38 -14.90 -6.37 5.50
CA VAL A 38 -16.01 -5.67 4.84
C VAL A 38 -15.57 -5.31 3.41
N PRO A 39 -16.13 -5.97 2.39
CA PRO A 39 -15.75 -5.71 1.01
C PRO A 39 -16.32 -4.40 0.49
N TYR A 40 -15.49 -3.58 -0.12
CA TYR A 40 -15.89 -2.39 -0.88
C TYR A 40 -15.46 -2.53 -2.34
N ARG A 41 -16.36 -2.23 -3.28
CA ARG A 41 -16.01 -2.22 -4.71
C ARG A 41 -14.91 -1.18 -5.01
N ASN A 42 -15.01 0.00 -4.39
CA ASN A 42 -13.96 1.02 -4.36
C ASN A 42 -13.51 1.19 -2.90
N PRO A 43 -12.23 0.90 -2.57
CA PRO A 43 -11.77 0.96 -1.18
C PRO A 43 -11.89 2.36 -0.55
N ILE A 44 -11.83 3.43 -1.34
CA ILE A 44 -12.02 4.80 -0.85
C ILE A 44 -13.46 5.04 -0.38
N ALA A 45 -14.43 4.28 -0.88
CA ALA A 45 -15.82 4.36 -0.40
C ALA A 45 -16.00 3.90 1.07
N ALA A 46 -14.98 3.22 1.64
CA ALA A 46 -14.97 2.88 3.07
C ALA A 46 -14.66 4.09 3.97
N LEU A 47 -14.17 5.21 3.41
CA LEU A 47 -13.72 6.36 4.20
C LEU A 47 -14.80 7.02 5.05
N PRO A 48 -16.04 7.28 4.57
CA PRO A 48 -17.13 7.75 5.40
C PRO A 48 -17.47 6.78 6.54
N ASP A 49 -17.52 5.47 6.25
CA ASP A 49 -17.85 4.44 7.23
C ASP A 49 -16.76 4.32 8.32
N LEU A 50 -15.51 4.48 7.93
CA LEU A 50 -14.38 4.56 8.86
C LEU A 50 -14.48 5.80 9.76
N ALA A 51 -14.78 6.97 9.17
CA ALA A 51 -14.88 8.23 9.90
C ALA A 51 -16.07 8.27 10.89
N GLU A 52 -17.13 7.52 10.61
CA GLU A 52 -18.32 7.38 11.45
C GLU A 52 -18.29 6.15 12.37
N GLY A 53 -17.19 5.36 12.33
CA GLY A 53 -17.01 4.19 13.18
C GLY A 53 -17.83 2.96 12.80
N ARG A 54 -18.40 2.91 11.57
CA ARG A 54 -19.07 1.71 11.04
C ARG A 54 -18.06 0.65 10.58
N VAL A 55 -16.85 1.07 10.23
CA VAL A 55 -15.69 0.23 10.01
C VAL A 55 -14.61 0.62 11.02
N ASP A 56 -14.02 -0.35 11.71
CA ASP A 56 -13.06 -0.08 12.78
C ASP A 56 -11.65 0.21 12.26
N LEU A 57 -11.25 -0.43 11.16
CA LEU A 57 -9.92 -0.33 10.55
C LEU A 57 -10.03 -0.30 9.03
N ALA A 58 -9.12 0.44 8.39
CA ALA A 58 -8.98 0.39 6.94
C ALA A 58 -7.51 0.44 6.51
N PHE A 59 -7.18 -0.32 5.47
CA PHE A 59 -5.88 -0.30 4.82
C PHE A 59 -6.03 0.33 3.43
N LEU A 60 -5.80 1.64 3.36
CA LEU A 60 -6.13 2.50 2.23
C LEU A 60 -4.92 3.34 1.80
N PRO A 61 -4.90 3.89 0.57
CA PRO A 61 -3.93 4.91 0.17
C PRO A 61 -3.91 6.09 1.14
N LEU A 62 -2.72 6.61 1.43
CA LEU A 62 -2.52 7.61 2.48
C LEU A 62 -3.14 8.98 2.16
N ALA A 63 -2.98 9.46 0.91
CA ALA A 63 -3.33 10.85 0.57
C ALA A 63 -4.79 11.23 0.92
N PRO A 64 -5.83 10.45 0.60
CA PRO A 64 -7.21 10.77 0.96
C PRO A 64 -7.50 10.72 2.48
N LEU A 65 -6.60 10.13 3.28
CA LEU A 65 -6.76 10.01 4.74
C LEU A 65 -6.24 11.24 5.49
N ILE A 66 -5.39 12.06 4.87
CA ILE A 66 -4.72 13.18 5.55
C ILE A 66 -5.74 14.21 6.08
N GLY A 67 -6.64 14.69 5.22
CA GLY A 67 -7.64 15.68 5.62
C GLY A 67 -8.55 15.19 6.76
N PRO A 68 -9.17 14.00 6.66
CA PRO A 68 -9.94 13.42 7.76
C PRO A 68 -9.13 13.18 9.03
N ALA A 69 -7.86 12.81 8.93
CA ALA A 69 -6.98 12.64 10.09
C ALA A 69 -6.69 13.97 10.79
N GLN A 70 -6.37 15.02 10.03
CA GLN A 70 -6.17 16.38 10.56
C GLN A 70 -7.44 16.95 11.21
N ALA A 71 -8.61 16.58 10.67
CA ALA A 71 -9.89 16.95 11.26
C ALA A 71 -10.29 16.09 12.50
N GLY A 72 -9.43 15.18 12.95
CA GLY A 72 -9.68 14.31 14.10
C GLY A 72 -10.75 13.23 13.89
N LYS A 73 -11.20 13.02 12.65
CA LYS A 73 -12.25 12.03 12.31
C LYS A 73 -11.74 10.60 12.25
N LEU A 74 -10.43 10.42 12.05
CA LEU A 74 -9.75 9.14 12.07
C LEU A 74 -8.32 9.30 12.57
N ARG A 75 -7.66 8.19 12.86
CA ARG A 75 -6.27 8.16 13.30
C ARG A 75 -5.43 7.30 12.37
N LEU A 76 -4.34 7.85 11.85
CA LEU A 76 -3.32 7.08 11.15
C LEU A 76 -2.52 6.29 12.19
N VAL A 77 -2.41 4.97 12.00
CA VAL A 77 -1.77 4.07 12.98
C VAL A 77 -0.37 3.68 12.51
N ALA A 78 -0.22 3.35 11.25
CA ALA A 78 1.06 3.03 10.62
C ALA A 78 0.96 3.21 9.10
N VAL A 79 2.09 3.43 8.45
CA VAL A 79 2.24 3.34 6.99
C VAL A 79 2.92 2.01 6.62
N ALA A 80 2.52 1.45 5.47
CA ALA A 80 3.04 0.15 5.01
C ALA A 80 4.28 0.28 4.11
N SER A 81 4.86 1.45 3.98
CA SER A 81 6.13 1.69 3.30
C SER A 81 7.32 1.34 4.19
N ASP A 82 8.47 1.06 3.59
CA ASP A 82 9.71 0.81 4.35
C ASP A 82 10.16 2.07 5.10
N ASP A 83 9.97 3.24 4.50
CA ASP A 83 10.25 4.54 5.09
C ASP A 83 8.96 5.27 5.48
N ARG A 84 9.08 6.24 6.41
CA ARG A 84 7.95 7.10 6.77
C ARG A 84 7.49 7.93 5.59
N ALA A 85 6.18 8.09 5.46
CA ALA A 85 5.62 8.87 4.37
C ALA A 85 5.83 10.38 4.61
N PRO A 86 6.33 11.14 3.62
CA PRO A 86 6.50 12.59 3.75
C PRO A 86 5.21 13.34 4.12
N LEU A 87 4.04 12.82 3.68
CA LEU A 87 2.73 13.38 4.04
C LEU A 87 2.31 13.15 5.51
N ALA A 88 2.96 12.20 6.20
CA ALA A 88 2.64 11.83 7.58
C ALA A 88 3.93 11.43 8.33
N PRO A 89 4.89 12.34 8.52
CA PRO A 89 6.23 12.03 9.04
C PRO A 89 6.21 11.51 10.49
N ASP A 90 5.18 11.84 11.25
CA ASP A 90 5.00 11.39 12.63
C ASP A 90 4.39 9.98 12.73
N VAL A 91 3.83 9.46 11.63
CA VAL A 91 3.23 8.12 11.61
C VAL A 91 4.32 7.06 11.41
N PRO A 92 4.43 6.07 12.30
CA PRO A 92 5.44 5.03 12.18
C PRO A 92 5.19 4.12 10.98
N THR A 93 6.25 3.50 10.47
CA THR A 93 6.11 2.39 9.52
C THR A 93 5.59 1.14 10.24
N GLY A 94 5.04 0.18 9.50
CA GLY A 94 4.65 -1.12 10.06
C GLY A 94 5.80 -1.78 10.83
N ARG A 95 7.02 -1.73 10.29
CA ARG A 95 8.25 -2.23 10.95
C ARG A 95 8.54 -1.51 12.27
N GLN A 96 8.47 -0.16 12.29
CA GLN A 96 8.67 0.64 13.51
C GLN A 96 7.59 0.39 14.56
N ALA A 97 6.38 0.05 14.11
CA ALA A 97 5.27 -0.34 14.99
C ALA A 97 5.36 -1.79 15.51
N GLY A 98 6.41 -2.54 15.15
CA GLY A 98 6.62 -3.93 15.57
C GLY A 98 5.96 -4.97 14.65
N PHE A 99 5.54 -4.58 13.46
CA PHE A 99 4.84 -5.44 12.49
C PHE A 99 5.53 -5.41 11.11
N PRO A 100 6.72 -6.03 10.97
CA PRO A 100 7.48 -6.00 9.72
C PRO A 100 6.74 -6.64 8.54
N SER A 101 5.77 -7.53 8.77
CA SER A 101 4.91 -8.11 7.74
C SER A 101 3.95 -7.11 7.09
N LEU A 102 3.77 -5.92 7.66
CA LEU A 102 3.02 -4.82 7.07
C LEU A 102 3.89 -3.91 6.19
N SER A 103 5.00 -4.40 5.66
CA SER A 103 5.73 -3.70 4.60
C SER A 103 5.16 -4.10 3.24
N LEU A 104 4.83 -3.10 2.43
CA LEU A 104 4.22 -3.27 1.13
C LEU A 104 4.89 -2.34 0.12
N PHE A 105 5.41 -2.90 -0.95
CA PHE A 105 5.79 -2.08 -2.10
C PHE A 105 4.52 -1.69 -2.86
N GLY A 106 4.15 -0.42 -2.76
CA GLY A 106 3.08 0.18 -3.53
C GLY A 106 3.66 1.15 -4.54
N GLY A 107 3.64 0.80 -5.84
CA GLY A 107 4.24 1.65 -6.87
C GLY A 107 3.40 1.73 -8.13
N HIS A 108 3.60 2.83 -8.88
CA HIS A 108 3.12 2.99 -10.24
C HIS A 108 4.31 2.86 -11.17
N GLY A 109 4.17 2.07 -12.22
CA GLY A 109 5.20 1.86 -13.23
C GLY A 109 4.65 2.07 -14.63
N LEU A 110 5.50 2.50 -15.54
CA LEU A 110 5.19 2.52 -16.97
C LEU A 110 5.60 1.16 -17.58
N PHE A 111 4.65 0.50 -18.23
CA PHE A 111 4.85 -0.78 -18.88
C PHE A 111 4.63 -0.65 -20.38
N ALA A 112 5.34 -1.48 -21.14
CA ALA A 112 5.26 -1.52 -22.58
C ALA A 112 5.13 -2.97 -23.07
N PRO A 113 4.63 -3.19 -24.32
CA PRO A 113 4.66 -4.51 -24.92
C PRO A 113 6.06 -5.11 -24.95
N LYS A 114 6.16 -6.43 -24.80
CA LYS A 114 7.45 -7.15 -24.77
C LYS A 114 8.27 -6.91 -26.04
N GLU A 115 7.59 -6.76 -27.16
CA GLU A 115 8.15 -6.59 -28.51
C GLU A 115 8.60 -5.15 -28.80
N MET A 116 8.45 -4.21 -27.84
CA MET A 116 8.94 -2.84 -28.02
C MET A 116 10.44 -2.85 -28.28
N PRO A 117 10.91 -2.17 -29.37
CA PRO A 117 12.34 -2.08 -29.67
C PRO A 117 13.12 -1.46 -28.51
N GLU A 118 14.28 -2.08 -28.20
CA GLU A 118 15.14 -1.62 -27.07
C GLU A 118 15.51 -0.13 -27.11
N PRO A 119 15.88 0.46 -28.27
CA PRO A 119 16.21 1.89 -28.31
C PRO A 119 15.04 2.79 -27.90
N LEU A 120 13.80 2.41 -28.28
CA LEU A 120 12.60 3.17 -27.90
C LEU A 120 12.31 3.02 -26.41
N ARG A 121 12.44 1.81 -25.88
CA ARG A 121 12.27 1.54 -24.44
C ARG A 121 13.29 2.30 -23.61
N ALA A 122 14.55 2.30 -24.00
CA ALA A 122 15.62 3.01 -23.31
C ALA A 122 15.39 4.53 -23.32
N ARG A 123 14.93 5.08 -24.47
CA ARG A 123 14.58 6.51 -24.59
C ARG A 123 13.45 6.87 -23.64
N ILE A 124 12.32 6.14 -23.65
CA ILE A 124 11.18 6.39 -22.77
C ILE A 124 11.59 6.32 -21.30
N ALA A 125 12.39 5.33 -20.93
CA ALA A 125 12.89 5.19 -19.55
C ALA A 125 13.83 6.35 -19.16
N GLY A 126 14.64 6.85 -20.10
CA GLY A 126 15.48 8.04 -19.91
C GLY A 126 14.66 9.31 -19.69
N ASP A 127 13.68 9.55 -20.56
CA ASP A 127 12.77 10.69 -20.47
C ASP A 127 11.99 10.66 -19.14
N LEU A 128 11.45 9.50 -18.74
CA LEU A 128 10.74 9.32 -17.47
C LEU A 128 11.63 9.65 -16.26
N ARG A 129 12.88 9.15 -16.25
CA ARG A 129 13.81 9.46 -15.16
C ARG A 129 14.14 10.96 -15.09
N ALA A 130 14.33 11.61 -16.22
CA ALA A 130 14.58 13.05 -16.27
C ALA A 130 13.38 13.84 -15.70
N ILE A 131 12.15 13.45 -16.08
CA ILE A 131 10.91 14.04 -15.55
C ILE A 131 10.79 13.83 -14.03
N LEU A 132 11.04 12.63 -13.55
CA LEU A 132 10.96 12.32 -12.12
C LEU A 132 12.06 12.98 -11.27
N ALA A 133 13.19 13.33 -11.89
CA ALA A 133 14.27 14.08 -11.26
C ALA A 133 14.00 15.60 -11.22
N ASP A 134 13.01 16.11 -11.95
CA ASP A 134 12.61 17.52 -11.91
C ASP A 134 12.01 17.85 -10.54
N ALA A 135 12.52 18.90 -9.90
CA ALA A 135 12.15 19.27 -8.53
C ALA A 135 10.66 19.64 -8.39
N GLU A 136 10.08 20.31 -9.41
CA GLU A 136 8.66 20.69 -9.36
C GLU A 136 7.75 19.47 -9.54
N VAL A 137 8.10 18.55 -10.44
CA VAL A 137 7.38 17.28 -10.62
C VAL A 137 7.48 16.44 -9.36
N ALA A 138 8.67 16.29 -8.79
CA ALA A 138 8.89 15.56 -7.54
C ALA A 138 8.06 16.14 -6.39
N ARG A 139 8.02 17.47 -6.25
CA ARG A 139 7.21 18.16 -5.24
C ARG A 139 5.71 17.88 -5.43
N ARG A 140 5.19 17.93 -6.66
CA ARG A 140 3.78 17.64 -6.95
C ARG A 140 3.43 16.19 -6.64
N LEU A 141 4.26 15.25 -7.03
CA LEU A 141 4.06 13.82 -6.74
C LEU A 141 4.06 13.58 -5.22
N THR A 142 5.00 14.18 -4.49
CA THR A 142 5.06 14.07 -3.02
C THR A 142 3.80 14.64 -2.35
N ALA A 143 3.28 15.76 -2.84
CA ALA A 143 2.02 16.34 -2.35
C ALA A 143 0.80 15.44 -2.63
N MET A 144 0.87 14.57 -3.62
CA MET A 144 -0.14 13.55 -3.92
C MET A 144 0.08 12.24 -3.14
N GLY A 145 1.11 12.14 -2.32
CA GLY A 145 1.44 10.96 -1.52
C GLY A 145 2.36 9.95 -2.21
N TYR A 146 2.94 10.30 -3.35
CA TYR A 146 3.92 9.46 -4.04
C TYR A 146 5.35 9.82 -3.62
N ILE A 147 6.21 8.82 -3.62
CA ILE A 147 7.67 9.00 -3.48
C ILE A 147 8.27 8.76 -4.86
N PRO A 148 8.73 9.82 -5.56
CA PRO A 148 9.35 9.67 -6.87
C PRO A 148 10.60 8.79 -6.76
N ARG A 149 10.74 7.86 -7.69
CA ARG A 149 11.87 6.94 -7.75
C ARG A 149 12.44 6.94 -9.17
N THR A 150 13.75 6.86 -9.28
CA THR A 150 14.49 7.00 -10.54
C THR A 150 15.31 5.75 -10.89
N GLU A 151 14.86 4.59 -10.46
CA GLU A 151 15.49 3.32 -10.77
C GLU A 151 15.62 3.09 -12.27
N SER A 152 16.65 2.38 -12.65
CA SER A 152 16.81 1.86 -14.01
C SER A 152 15.73 0.80 -14.31
N THR A 153 15.51 0.53 -15.59
CA THR A 153 14.62 -0.55 -16.04
C THR A 153 14.98 -1.90 -15.42
N ALA A 154 16.28 -2.18 -15.28
CA ALA A 154 16.76 -3.44 -14.69
C ALA A 154 16.47 -3.52 -13.18
N GLU A 155 16.71 -2.43 -12.45
CA GLU A 155 16.41 -2.36 -11.00
C GLU A 155 14.91 -2.48 -10.75
N PHE A 156 14.08 -1.80 -11.55
CA PHE A 156 12.63 -1.90 -11.45
C PHE A 156 12.14 -3.32 -11.76
N ALA A 157 12.66 -3.97 -12.79
CA ALA A 157 12.34 -5.37 -13.10
C ALA A 157 12.71 -6.31 -11.94
N ALA A 158 13.90 -6.12 -11.32
CA ALA A 158 14.31 -6.90 -10.18
C ALA A 158 13.43 -6.69 -8.94
N ILE A 159 12.92 -5.46 -8.73
CA ILE A 159 11.92 -5.18 -7.68
C ILE A 159 10.65 -5.97 -7.96
N LEU A 160 10.09 -5.89 -9.17
CA LEU A 160 8.86 -6.59 -9.54
C LEU A 160 8.99 -8.12 -9.41
N ASP A 161 10.14 -8.69 -9.76
CA ASP A 161 10.37 -10.13 -9.61
C ASP A 161 10.41 -10.55 -8.14
N ARG A 162 11.05 -9.78 -7.26
CA ARG A 162 11.02 -10.04 -5.81
C ARG A 162 9.60 -9.96 -5.25
N GLU A 163 8.86 -8.91 -5.62
CA GLU A 163 7.47 -8.75 -5.19
C GLU A 163 6.59 -9.92 -5.69
N ARG A 164 6.75 -10.33 -6.94
CA ARG A 164 6.02 -11.46 -7.50
C ARG A 164 6.28 -12.75 -6.73
N VAL A 165 7.55 -13.06 -6.44
CA VAL A 165 7.93 -14.25 -5.66
C VAL A 165 7.33 -14.18 -4.26
N HIS A 166 7.51 -13.05 -3.57
CA HIS A 166 7.00 -12.83 -2.21
C HIS A 166 5.48 -13.01 -2.14
N TRP A 167 4.72 -12.30 -2.98
CA TRP A 167 3.26 -12.35 -2.92
C TRP A 167 2.67 -13.66 -3.43
N THR A 168 3.36 -14.36 -4.33
CA THR A 168 2.98 -15.73 -4.73
C THR A 168 3.07 -16.67 -3.53
N GLU A 169 4.13 -16.59 -2.75
CA GLU A 169 4.28 -17.44 -1.56
C GLU A 169 3.28 -17.06 -0.46
N VAL A 170 3.07 -15.77 -0.22
CA VAL A 170 2.04 -15.29 0.71
C VAL A 170 0.65 -15.80 0.31
N ALA A 171 0.28 -15.69 -0.98
CA ALA A 171 -0.99 -16.20 -1.49
C ALA A 171 -1.13 -17.71 -1.30
N ARG A 172 -0.05 -18.48 -1.54
CA ARG A 172 -0.02 -19.94 -1.33
C ARG A 172 -0.23 -20.31 0.14
N VAL A 173 0.48 -19.65 1.04
CA VAL A 173 0.42 -19.92 2.49
C VAL A 173 -0.96 -19.57 3.06
N TYR A 174 -1.57 -18.49 2.61
CA TYR A 174 -2.83 -18.00 3.16
C TYR A 174 -4.07 -18.40 2.35
N GLY A 175 -3.90 -19.22 1.29
CA GLY A 175 -5.01 -19.79 0.54
C GLY A 175 -5.82 -18.76 -0.25
N ALA A 176 -5.21 -17.64 -0.61
CA ALA A 176 -5.87 -16.64 -1.45
C ALA A 176 -5.96 -17.17 -2.89
N LYS A 177 -7.18 -17.34 -3.38
CA LYS A 177 -7.39 -17.64 -4.81
C LYS A 177 -7.32 -16.33 -5.59
N PRO A 178 -6.71 -16.31 -6.79
CA PRO A 178 -6.84 -15.18 -7.70
C PRO A 178 -8.33 -14.88 -7.92
N SER A 179 -8.74 -13.63 -7.81
CA SER A 179 -10.07 -13.21 -8.24
C SER A 179 -10.17 -13.47 -9.75
N GLN A 180 -11.13 -14.27 -10.17
CA GLN A 180 -11.49 -14.44 -11.59
C GLN A 180 -12.07 -13.14 -12.13
#